data_d2893870152af0f088d53e2da157af50
#
_entry.id   d2893870152af0f088d53e2da157af50
#
_cell.length_a   1.000
_cell.length_b   1.000
_cell.length_c   1.000
_cell.angle_alpha   90.00
_cell.angle_beta   90.00
_cell.angle_gamma   90.00
#
_symmetry.space_group_name_H-M   'P 1'
#
loop_
_entity.id
_entity.type
_entity.pdbx_description
1 polymer ?
#
loop_
_entity_poly.entity_id
_entity_poly.type
_entity_poly.pdbx_seq_one_letter_code
_entity_poly.pdbx_strand_id
1 'polypeptide(L)'
;MPMSFPGALLSAAENRPAGGAALGEVLLASAIGLGLAVALLALVFVHRTGRSTVLIRIGDRLGRTGGVPAWVALPTTLTTVSLLTALLGMLWDISLHIDVGRDEGPLANPAHFLILFGLFGVFAGGVLACAMPLGGRPGPAAVHFLRGWDVPVGGVLLTSAGFYALLGFPLDDVWHRLFGQDVTLWGPTHLMLIGGAGLSLVGLLVLEQEGHGGLSTDDGDRKVGRASRFLRQASAAGGLLLGLSVFQGEYDFDVPQFRMVLEPFMIAAAAGVALVAARMWMGRGGALAATVFFLVVRGLIALVVGPVLGETAPSFPLYLGSALIVELLALALPLARRPLLFGAVAGLGIGTLGHLTETGWTRLTQTLSWGTDTLVEGTLMALAGGVAGGLVGALLALGLRRRLPRPAVARTLFAGCLVTIAAVAANGVLATVPDDLQATIGVEEVQAEPRTGLITVSLEPADALDDPSWVQVTSWQGDGLVVTPLERTGEGTYRSTEPVPLSGSWKTLLRVHDGRMLSAVPIWLPADPPIGAEEVPAEDGVTRQAVPEIEIFQRERTDDTPGWLWAAANIVVLLCTLAIVGAIAWGVGRYSRRAGAAEPRPATLADSPAPPAARVGGR
;
A
#
# COMPACT_ATOMS: atom_id res chain seq x y z
N MET A 1 23.75 7.88 23.64
CA MET A 1 23.94 9.33 23.83
C MET A 1 22.97 10.03 22.90
N PRO A 2 21.88 10.59 23.39
CA PRO A 2 20.96 11.34 22.54
C PRO A 2 21.63 12.64 22.11
N MET A 3 21.62 12.94 20.82
CA MET A 3 22.03 14.22 20.26
C MET A 3 21.00 15.27 20.67
N SER A 4 21.30 16.07 21.67
CA SER A 4 20.50 17.23 22.05
C SER A 4 20.64 18.33 20.99
N PHE A 5 19.58 18.51 20.21
CA PHE A 5 19.38 19.71 19.38
C PHE A 5 19.17 20.95 20.27
N PRO A 6 19.60 22.15 19.85
CA PRO A 6 19.58 23.32 20.72
C PRO A 6 18.14 23.71 21.12
N GLY A 7 17.89 23.66 22.42
CA GLY A 7 16.56 23.86 23.06
C GLY A 7 15.95 25.25 23.02
N ALA A 8 16.40 26.17 22.15
CA ALA A 8 15.89 27.54 22.10
C ALA A 8 14.71 27.72 21.10
N LEU A 9 14.41 26.72 20.26
CA LEU A 9 13.26 26.74 19.35
C LEU A 9 12.06 25.92 19.85
N LEU A 10 12.22 25.20 20.96
CA LEU A 10 11.24 24.25 21.48
C LEU A 10 10.31 24.82 22.57
N SER A 11 10.52 26.05 23.07
CA SER A 11 9.73 26.58 24.17
C SER A 11 8.35 27.15 23.81
N ALA A 12 7.92 27.04 22.53
CA ALA A 12 6.56 27.40 22.12
C ALA A 12 5.57 26.22 22.15
N ALA A 13 5.96 25.11 22.79
CA ALA A 13 5.23 23.84 22.77
C ALA A 13 4.10 23.73 23.82
N GLU A 14 3.86 24.76 24.62
CA GLU A 14 3.11 24.63 25.88
C GLU A 14 1.56 24.58 25.77
N ASN A 15 0.94 24.67 24.62
CA ASN A 15 -0.51 24.45 24.48
C ASN A 15 -0.86 24.00 23.06
N ARG A 16 -0.55 22.75 22.71
CA ARG A 16 -1.00 22.21 21.44
C ARG A 16 -2.15 21.24 21.67
N PRO A 17 -3.28 21.44 20.98
CA PRO A 17 -4.24 20.35 20.83
C PRO A 17 -3.51 19.17 20.19
N ALA A 18 -3.93 17.94 20.49
CA ALA A 18 -3.43 16.74 19.84
C ALA A 18 -3.76 16.80 18.34
N GLY A 19 -2.88 17.39 17.56
CA GLY A 19 -3.05 17.53 16.12
C GLY A 19 -2.34 18.74 15.53
N GLY A 20 -1.59 18.51 14.50
CA GLY A 20 -0.86 19.49 13.73
C GLY A 20 0.54 19.85 14.25
N ALA A 21 1.44 20.12 13.32
CA ALA A 21 2.81 20.49 13.61
C ALA A 21 2.95 21.90 14.16
N ALA A 22 4.02 22.14 14.90
CA ALA A 22 4.42 23.49 15.27
C ALA A 22 4.69 24.33 14.02
N LEU A 23 4.35 25.63 14.07
CA LEU A 23 4.61 26.53 12.95
C LEU A 23 6.08 26.50 12.50
N GLY A 24 7.03 26.43 13.47
CA GLY A 24 8.46 26.32 13.19
C GLY A 24 8.82 25.06 12.38
N GLU A 25 8.22 23.92 12.70
CA GLU A 25 8.40 22.67 11.96
C GLU A 25 7.78 22.73 10.56
N VAL A 26 6.57 23.29 10.41
CA VAL A 26 5.93 23.51 9.11
C VAL A 26 6.81 24.40 8.23
N LEU A 27 7.36 25.49 8.78
CA LEU A 27 8.26 26.38 8.05
C LEU A 27 9.56 25.67 7.66
N LEU A 28 10.14 24.88 8.56
CA LEU A 28 11.36 24.10 8.28
C LEU A 28 11.11 23.04 7.20
N ALA A 29 10.07 22.23 7.33
CA ALA A 29 9.70 21.22 6.33
C ALA A 29 9.41 21.86 4.97
N SER A 30 8.70 23.00 4.96
CA SER A 30 8.42 23.76 3.75
C SER A 30 9.71 24.32 3.11
N ALA A 31 10.64 24.83 3.91
CA ALA A 31 11.93 25.35 3.43
C ALA A 31 12.78 24.22 2.83
N ILE A 32 12.82 23.05 3.47
CA ILE A 32 13.53 21.87 2.95
C ILE A 32 12.87 21.43 1.63
N GLY A 33 11.56 21.28 1.59
CA GLY A 33 10.81 20.88 0.40
C GLY A 33 11.01 21.86 -0.77
N LEU A 34 10.96 23.17 -0.50
CA LEU A 34 11.23 24.21 -1.48
C LEU A 34 12.68 24.13 -1.98
N GLY A 35 13.64 23.96 -1.07
CA GLY A 35 15.07 23.82 -1.43
C GLY A 35 15.29 22.62 -2.36
N LEU A 36 14.71 21.46 -2.05
CA LEU A 36 14.78 20.27 -2.88
C LEU A 36 14.09 20.48 -4.23
N ALA A 37 12.94 21.15 -4.28
CA ALA A 37 12.23 21.47 -5.51
C ALA A 37 13.06 22.43 -6.39
N VAL A 38 13.65 23.46 -5.82
CA VAL A 38 14.54 24.40 -6.52
C VAL A 38 15.78 23.67 -7.06
N ALA A 39 16.39 22.79 -6.25
CA ALA A 39 17.54 21.98 -6.69
C ALA A 39 17.17 21.06 -7.87
N LEU A 40 16.01 20.40 -7.80
CA LEU A 40 15.50 19.55 -8.88
C LEU A 40 15.25 20.37 -10.16
N LEU A 41 14.59 21.53 -10.05
CA LEU A 41 14.34 22.41 -11.20
C LEU A 41 15.63 22.97 -11.79
N ALA A 42 16.62 23.34 -10.97
CA ALA A 42 17.94 23.76 -11.42
C ALA A 42 18.67 22.64 -12.18
N LEU A 43 18.60 21.41 -11.66
CA LEU A 43 19.16 20.22 -12.31
C LEU A 43 18.51 19.97 -13.67
N VAL A 44 17.17 20.05 -13.76
CA VAL A 44 16.40 19.93 -15.00
C VAL A 44 16.81 21.04 -15.97
N PHE A 45 16.88 22.28 -15.52
CA PHE A 45 17.27 23.43 -16.36
C PHE A 45 18.68 23.26 -16.93
N VAL A 46 19.66 22.93 -16.10
CA VAL A 46 21.07 22.72 -16.51
C VAL A 46 21.16 21.57 -17.54
N HIS A 47 20.41 20.49 -17.31
CA HIS A 47 20.34 19.36 -18.25
C HIS A 47 19.69 19.76 -19.58
N ARG A 48 18.50 20.39 -19.55
CA ARG A 48 17.73 20.78 -20.76
C ARG A 48 18.43 21.81 -21.59
N THR A 49 19.26 22.70 -20.99
CA THR A 49 20.08 23.69 -21.71
C THR A 49 21.40 23.14 -22.23
N GLY A 50 21.67 21.84 -22.04
CA GLY A 50 22.91 21.19 -22.51
C GLY A 50 24.17 21.55 -21.70
N ARG A 51 24.02 22.27 -20.56
CA ARG A 51 25.15 22.71 -19.72
C ARG A 51 25.77 21.56 -18.91
N SER A 52 25.09 20.43 -18.79
CA SER A 52 25.59 19.26 -18.07
C SER A 52 25.11 17.95 -18.71
N THR A 53 26.02 16.98 -18.76
CA THR A 53 25.74 15.60 -19.22
C THR A 53 25.72 14.59 -18.04
N VAL A 54 25.72 15.06 -16.79
CA VAL A 54 25.82 14.21 -15.60
C VAL A 54 24.68 13.21 -15.55
N LEU A 55 23.42 13.63 -15.76
CA LEU A 55 22.25 12.76 -15.75
C LEU A 55 22.33 11.67 -16.81
N ILE A 56 22.78 12.02 -18.03
CA ILE A 56 22.97 11.05 -19.11
C ILE A 56 24.05 10.05 -18.73
N ARG A 57 25.21 10.52 -18.24
CA ARG A 57 26.32 9.62 -17.86
C ARG A 57 25.95 8.65 -16.74
N ILE A 58 25.21 9.11 -15.72
CA ILE A 58 24.71 8.24 -14.65
C ILE A 58 23.69 7.25 -15.21
N GLY A 59 22.71 7.75 -15.98
CA GLY A 59 21.68 6.94 -16.59
C GLY A 59 22.24 5.88 -17.54
N ASP A 60 23.26 6.22 -18.35
CA ASP A 60 23.94 5.24 -19.24
C ASP A 60 24.68 4.15 -18.45
N ARG A 61 25.31 4.51 -17.33
CA ARG A 61 25.95 3.49 -16.46
C ARG A 61 24.92 2.50 -15.90
N LEU A 62 23.81 3.02 -15.39
CA LEU A 62 22.69 2.21 -14.84
C LEU A 62 22.00 1.40 -15.95
N GLY A 63 21.88 1.97 -17.14
CA GLY A 63 21.22 1.37 -18.30
C GLY A 63 22.03 0.26 -18.97
N ARG A 64 23.37 0.21 -18.81
CA ARG A 64 24.25 -0.77 -19.49
C ARG A 64 23.85 -2.22 -19.21
N THR A 65 23.57 -2.54 -17.96
CA THR A 65 23.19 -3.90 -17.55
C THR A 65 21.75 -4.24 -17.92
N GLY A 66 20.85 -3.24 -17.91
CA GLY A 66 19.42 -3.40 -18.17
C GLY A 66 19.00 -3.24 -19.62
N GLY A 67 19.90 -2.70 -20.51
CA GLY A 67 19.60 -2.42 -21.91
C GLY A 67 18.46 -1.46 -22.12
N VAL A 68 18.34 -0.49 -21.25
CA VAL A 68 17.35 0.60 -21.36
C VAL A 68 18.07 1.94 -21.48
N PRO A 69 17.47 2.94 -22.15
CA PRO A 69 18.09 4.25 -22.31
C PRO A 69 18.22 4.98 -20.96
N ALA A 70 19.15 5.93 -20.88
CA ALA A 70 19.45 6.72 -19.68
C ALA A 70 18.20 7.34 -19.04
N TRP A 71 17.28 7.85 -19.87
CA TRP A 71 16.03 8.50 -19.44
C TRP A 71 14.98 7.53 -18.84
N VAL A 72 15.22 6.22 -18.94
CA VAL A 72 14.47 5.18 -18.22
C VAL A 72 15.30 4.69 -17.02
N ALA A 73 16.57 4.34 -17.25
CA ALA A 73 17.41 3.69 -16.25
C ALA A 73 17.54 4.49 -14.95
N LEU A 74 17.90 5.77 -15.05
CA LEU A 74 18.08 6.63 -13.88
C LEU A 74 16.75 6.88 -13.13
N PRO A 75 15.67 7.33 -13.80
CA PRO A 75 14.40 7.54 -13.12
C PRO A 75 13.81 6.28 -12.47
N THR A 76 13.85 5.13 -13.14
CA THR A 76 13.30 3.90 -12.56
C THR A 76 14.13 3.39 -11.38
N THR A 77 15.46 3.52 -11.44
CA THR A 77 16.32 3.18 -10.30
C THR A 77 16.06 4.11 -9.12
N LEU A 78 16.00 5.43 -9.36
CA LEU A 78 15.68 6.42 -8.32
C LEU A 78 14.32 6.12 -7.69
N THR A 79 13.27 5.93 -8.50
CA THR A 79 11.92 5.63 -8.02
C THR A 79 11.88 4.33 -7.20
N THR A 80 12.57 3.27 -7.66
CA THR A 80 12.60 1.99 -6.92
C THR A 80 13.26 2.14 -5.55
N VAL A 81 14.45 2.77 -5.49
CA VAL A 81 15.14 3.02 -4.21
C VAL A 81 14.28 3.88 -3.30
N SER A 82 13.67 4.94 -3.85
CA SER A 82 12.81 5.86 -3.11
C SER A 82 11.56 5.18 -2.53
N LEU A 83 10.91 4.29 -3.30
CA LEU A 83 9.77 3.52 -2.82
C LEU A 83 10.17 2.53 -1.71
N LEU A 84 11.33 1.90 -1.82
CA LEU A 84 11.84 1.01 -0.76
C LEU A 84 12.17 1.79 0.51
N THR A 85 12.73 3.00 0.37
CA THR A 85 12.99 3.91 1.49
C THR A 85 11.68 4.36 2.16
N ALA A 86 10.69 4.78 1.38
CA ALA A 86 9.37 5.15 1.91
C ALA A 86 8.68 3.97 2.60
N LEU A 87 8.76 2.76 2.04
CA LEU A 87 8.17 1.55 2.63
C LEU A 87 8.82 1.19 3.97
N LEU A 88 10.15 1.26 4.06
CA LEU A 88 10.84 1.07 5.34
C LEU A 88 10.41 2.14 6.36
N GLY A 89 10.38 3.42 5.94
CA GLY A 89 9.91 4.50 6.80
C GLY A 89 8.50 4.25 7.31
N MET A 90 7.55 3.90 6.41
CA MET A 90 6.17 3.68 6.79
C MET A 90 5.98 2.51 7.77
N LEU A 91 6.65 1.36 7.54
CA LEU A 91 6.52 0.22 8.45
C LEU A 91 7.20 0.47 9.81
N TRP A 92 8.27 1.23 9.83
CA TRP A 92 8.89 1.68 11.07
C TRP A 92 8.02 2.70 11.80
N ASP A 93 7.38 3.61 11.09
CA ASP A 93 6.45 4.60 11.61
C ASP A 93 5.24 3.96 12.31
N ILE A 94 4.61 2.98 11.66
CA ILE A 94 3.52 2.21 12.26
C ILE A 94 3.98 1.54 13.56
N SER A 95 5.17 0.95 13.55
CA SER A 95 5.76 0.31 14.74
C SER A 95 5.94 1.31 15.89
N LEU A 96 6.51 2.50 15.61
CA LEU A 96 6.67 3.55 16.60
C LEU A 96 5.34 4.04 17.19
N HIS A 97 4.31 4.17 16.37
CA HIS A 97 2.97 4.53 16.85
C HIS A 97 2.34 3.45 17.73
N ILE A 98 2.65 2.18 17.47
CA ILE A 98 2.21 1.05 18.31
C ILE A 98 2.99 1.01 19.62
N ASP A 99 4.29 1.18 19.58
CA ASP A 99 5.16 0.98 20.73
C ASP A 99 5.22 2.21 21.66
N VAL A 100 5.26 3.42 21.07
CA VAL A 100 5.50 4.68 21.82
C VAL A 100 4.25 5.58 21.84
N GLY A 101 3.53 5.66 20.73
CA GLY A 101 2.32 6.47 20.62
C GLY A 101 2.40 7.59 19.61
N ARG A 102 1.63 8.66 19.83
CA ARG A 102 1.56 9.76 18.88
C ARG A 102 2.84 10.61 18.86
N ASP A 103 3.12 11.20 17.72
CA ASP A 103 4.27 12.09 17.53
C ASP A 103 4.05 13.45 18.22
N GLU A 104 5.13 14.03 18.74
CA GLU A 104 5.16 15.42 19.19
C GLU A 104 5.11 16.41 18.03
N GLY A 105 5.35 15.94 16.79
CA GLY A 105 5.32 16.70 15.56
C GLY A 105 5.87 15.92 14.37
N PRO A 106 5.57 16.32 13.13
CA PRO A 106 5.90 15.55 11.93
C PRO A 106 7.41 15.42 11.67
N LEU A 107 8.24 16.22 12.29
CA LEU A 107 9.70 16.13 12.21
C LEU A 107 10.35 15.49 13.45
N ALA A 108 9.56 15.19 14.48
CA ALA A 108 10.06 14.50 15.68
C ALA A 108 10.27 13.00 15.42
N ASN A 109 9.47 12.41 14.54
CA ASN A 109 9.56 11.01 14.18
C ASN A 109 10.60 10.77 13.07
N PRO A 110 11.68 9.98 13.34
CA PRO A 110 12.73 9.74 12.35
C PRO A 110 12.23 8.97 11.11
N ALA A 111 11.20 8.15 11.24
CA ALA A 111 10.62 7.38 10.15
C ALA A 111 9.97 8.29 9.09
N HIS A 112 9.39 9.42 9.49
CA HIS A 112 8.81 10.42 8.59
C HIS A 112 9.82 10.98 7.58
N PHE A 113 11.11 11.14 7.96
CA PHE A 113 12.15 11.57 7.01
C PHE A 113 12.32 10.56 5.87
N LEU A 114 12.27 9.25 6.17
CA LEU A 114 12.36 8.22 5.14
C LEU A 114 11.13 8.24 4.21
N ILE A 115 9.94 8.45 4.77
CA ILE A 115 8.71 8.60 3.99
C ILE A 115 8.80 9.81 3.07
N LEU A 116 9.13 10.99 3.60
CA LEU A 116 9.19 12.23 2.85
C LEU A 116 10.25 12.22 1.75
N PHE A 117 11.49 11.80 2.07
CA PHE A 117 12.56 11.68 1.08
C PHE A 117 12.23 10.62 0.03
N GLY A 118 11.60 9.52 0.43
CA GLY A 118 11.15 8.50 -0.49
C GLY A 118 10.09 9.02 -1.45
N LEU A 119 9.03 9.65 -0.96
CA LEU A 119 7.97 10.23 -1.82
C LEU A 119 8.49 11.36 -2.72
N PHE A 120 9.38 12.23 -2.18
CA PHE A 120 10.04 13.23 -3.01
C PHE A 120 10.88 12.60 -4.12
N GLY A 121 11.60 11.51 -3.82
CA GLY A 121 12.40 10.78 -4.80
C GLY A 121 11.54 10.13 -5.90
N VAL A 122 10.33 9.65 -5.58
CA VAL A 122 9.35 9.18 -6.58
C VAL A 122 8.94 10.31 -7.53
N PHE A 123 8.56 11.47 -6.98
CA PHE A 123 8.24 12.67 -7.75
C PHE A 123 9.41 13.11 -8.63
N ALA A 124 10.61 13.21 -8.05
CA ALA A 124 11.84 13.57 -8.75
C ALA A 124 12.17 12.59 -9.89
N GLY A 125 11.98 11.28 -9.66
CA GLY A 125 12.11 10.25 -10.68
C GLY A 125 11.19 10.50 -11.87
N GLY A 126 9.92 10.83 -11.63
CA GLY A 126 8.95 11.20 -12.66
C GLY A 126 9.38 12.46 -13.45
N VAL A 127 9.77 13.52 -12.73
CA VAL A 127 10.24 14.77 -13.34
C VAL A 127 11.49 14.54 -14.20
N LEU A 128 12.45 13.74 -13.71
CA LEU A 128 13.66 13.39 -14.47
C LEU A 128 13.32 12.54 -15.70
N ALA A 129 12.38 11.59 -15.60
CA ALA A 129 11.91 10.82 -16.77
C ALA A 129 11.33 11.74 -17.86
N CYS A 130 10.62 12.80 -17.48
CA CYS A 130 10.10 13.80 -18.40
C CYS A 130 11.18 14.73 -18.95
N ALA A 131 12.21 15.06 -18.16
CA ALA A 131 13.22 16.05 -18.51
C ALA A 131 14.40 15.47 -19.33
N MET A 132 14.78 14.23 -19.09
CA MET A 132 15.99 13.64 -19.66
C MET A 132 15.97 13.36 -21.16
N PRO A 133 14.83 13.03 -21.83
CA PRO A 133 14.83 12.90 -23.29
C PRO A 133 15.20 14.21 -23.98
N LEU A 134 16.31 14.23 -24.74
CA LEU A 134 16.78 15.35 -25.52
C LEU A 134 16.72 14.99 -27.02
N GLY A 135 16.09 15.82 -27.82
CA GLY A 135 16.15 15.68 -29.26
C GLY A 135 15.30 14.54 -29.85
N GLY A 136 13.99 14.67 -29.80
CA GLY A 136 13.05 13.75 -30.43
C GLY A 136 12.00 13.18 -29.47
N ARG A 137 11.10 12.37 -30.00
CA ARG A 137 10.05 11.70 -29.21
C ARG A 137 10.62 10.49 -28.50
N PRO A 138 10.45 10.37 -27.17
CA PRO A 138 10.91 9.19 -26.42
C PRO A 138 10.13 7.90 -26.75
N GLY A 139 9.14 7.98 -27.63
CA GLY A 139 8.36 6.86 -28.11
C GLY A 139 7.05 7.29 -28.78
N PRO A 140 6.32 6.36 -29.45
CA PRO A 140 5.09 6.70 -30.18
C PRO A 140 3.95 7.19 -29.27
N ALA A 141 3.98 6.86 -27.99
CA ALA A 141 2.99 7.27 -27.01
C ALA A 141 3.28 8.63 -26.37
N ALA A 142 4.46 9.21 -26.61
CA ALA A 142 4.92 10.45 -25.99
C ALA A 142 3.86 11.57 -26.00
N VAL A 143 3.85 12.36 -24.94
CA VAL A 143 2.96 13.52 -24.78
C VAL A 143 3.72 14.77 -25.15
N HIS A 144 3.13 15.61 -25.97
CA HIS A 144 3.68 16.93 -26.26
C HIS A 144 3.45 17.84 -25.06
N PHE A 145 4.51 18.28 -24.42
CA PHE A 145 4.47 19.15 -23.24
C PHE A 145 4.68 20.63 -23.60
N LEU A 146 5.78 20.92 -24.29
CA LEU A 146 6.13 22.25 -24.78
C LEU A 146 6.75 22.14 -26.17
N ARG A 147 6.89 23.27 -26.87
CA ARG A 147 7.51 23.29 -28.19
C ARG A 147 8.91 22.67 -28.16
N GLY A 148 9.10 21.57 -28.88
CA GLY A 148 10.35 20.81 -28.89
C GLY A 148 10.60 19.96 -27.65
N TRP A 149 9.57 19.75 -26.84
CA TRP A 149 9.68 18.91 -25.62
C TRP A 149 8.53 17.92 -25.57
N ASP A 150 8.80 16.70 -26.00
CA ASP A 150 7.92 15.55 -25.84
C ASP A 150 8.40 14.71 -24.63
N VAL A 151 7.46 14.24 -23.81
CA VAL A 151 7.72 13.51 -22.57
C VAL A 151 7.12 12.10 -22.61
N PRO A 152 7.75 11.08 -21.99
CA PRO A 152 7.19 9.74 -21.93
C PRO A 152 5.94 9.70 -21.05
N VAL A 153 4.95 8.88 -21.44
CA VAL A 153 3.71 8.73 -20.67
C VAL A 153 3.99 8.20 -19.26
N GLY A 154 4.90 7.22 -19.12
CA GLY A 154 5.30 6.70 -17.83
C GLY A 154 5.89 7.76 -16.91
N GLY A 155 6.66 8.71 -17.46
CA GLY A 155 7.18 9.86 -16.72
C GLY A 155 6.07 10.79 -16.22
N VAL A 156 5.06 11.06 -17.06
CA VAL A 156 3.87 11.84 -16.65
C VAL A 156 3.13 11.16 -15.51
N LEU A 157 2.90 9.84 -15.62
CA LEU A 157 2.20 9.08 -14.59
C LEU A 157 2.98 9.06 -13.26
N LEU A 158 4.30 8.85 -13.31
CA LEU A 158 5.17 8.90 -12.14
C LEU A 158 5.14 10.28 -11.46
N THR A 159 5.27 11.36 -12.26
CA THR A 159 5.21 12.73 -11.73
C THR A 159 3.87 13.00 -11.05
N SER A 160 2.77 12.62 -11.71
CA SER A 160 1.42 12.85 -11.19
C SER A 160 1.15 12.05 -9.92
N ALA A 161 1.54 10.77 -9.87
CA ALA A 161 1.35 9.92 -8.70
C ALA A 161 2.26 10.33 -7.53
N GLY A 162 3.53 10.68 -7.82
CA GLY A 162 4.45 11.19 -6.81
C GLY A 162 4.02 12.56 -6.25
N PHE A 163 3.48 13.45 -7.09
CA PHE A 163 2.91 14.71 -6.63
C PHE A 163 1.66 14.50 -5.77
N TYR A 164 0.76 13.59 -6.19
CA TYR A 164 -0.42 13.24 -5.41
C TYR A 164 -0.04 12.68 -4.03
N ALA A 165 0.97 11.80 -3.96
CA ALA A 165 1.48 11.29 -2.69
C ALA A 165 2.05 12.42 -1.82
N LEU A 166 2.90 13.29 -2.37
CA LEU A 166 3.47 14.41 -1.63
C LEU A 166 2.44 15.40 -1.10
N LEU A 167 1.32 15.60 -1.83
CA LEU A 167 0.21 16.43 -1.34
C LEU A 167 -0.46 15.86 -0.09
N GLY A 168 -0.43 14.55 0.08
CA GLY A 168 -0.96 13.88 1.27
C GLY A 168 -0.37 14.46 2.54
N PHE A 169 0.94 14.72 2.58
CA PHE A 169 1.63 15.16 3.79
C PHE A 169 1.17 16.54 4.34
N PRO A 170 1.15 17.65 3.57
CA PRO A 170 0.61 18.91 4.07
C PRO A 170 -0.91 18.86 4.33
N LEU A 171 -1.64 18.01 3.60
CA LEU A 171 -3.07 17.81 3.84
C LEU A 171 -3.30 17.01 5.12
N ASP A 172 -2.37 16.16 5.50
CA ASP A 172 -2.38 15.42 6.74
C ASP A 172 -2.23 16.34 7.96
N ASP A 173 -1.29 17.30 7.93
CA ASP A 173 -1.20 18.33 8.98
C ASP A 173 -2.50 19.16 9.09
N VAL A 174 -3.12 19.50 7.96
CA VAL A 174 -4.43 20.18 7.96
C VAL A 174 -5.54 19.28 8.52
N TRP A 175 -5.51 17.98 8.16
CA TRP A 175 -6.45 16.98 8.67
C TRP A 175 -6.38 16.87 10.19
N HIS A 176 -5.18 16.69 10.72
CA HIS A 176 -4.96 16.59 12.17
C HIS A 176 -5.36 17.85 12.93
N ARG A 177 -5.20 19.05 12.34
CA ARG A 177 -5.67 20.31 12.94
C ARG A 177 -7.19 20.42 13.00
N LEU A 178 -7.90 19.85 12.03
CA LEU A 178 -9.35 19.93 11.91
C LEU A 178 -10.05 18.81 12.68
N PHE A 179 -9.52 17.61 12.65
CA PHE A 179 -10.21 16.39 13.10
C PHE A 179 -9.48 15.65 14.23
N GLY A 180 -8.37 16.20 14.73
CA GLY A 180 -7.48 15.53 15.68
C GLY A 180 -6.58 14.51 14.99
N GLN A 181 -5.62 13.96 15.74
CA GLN A 181 -4.70 12.96 15.22
C GLN A 181 -5.40 11.61 15.14
N ASP A 182 -5.51 11.05 13.94
CA ASP A 182 -5.98 9.69 13.71
C ASP A 182 -4.77 8.75 13.52
N VAL A 183 -4.60 7.84 14.47
CA VAL A 183 -3.52 6.85 14.45
C VAL A 183 -3.99 5.63 13.67
N THR A 184 -4.41 5.82 12.41
CA THR A 184 -4.84 4.74 11.52
C THR A 184 -4.19 4.87 10.14
N LEU A 185 -3.82 3.73 9.55
CA LEU A 185 -3.36 3.68 8.17
C LEU A 185 -4.44 4.13 7.17
N TRP A 186 -5.72 4.03 7.57
CA TRP A 186 -6.88 4.29 6.72
C TRP A 186 -7.39 5.74 6.77
N GLY A 187 -6.65 6.63 7.42
CA GLY A 187 -6.90 8.07 7.32
C GLY A 187 -6.92 8.52 5.87
N PRO A 188 -7.84 9.39 5.44
CA PRO A 188 -7.97 9.78 4.03
C PRO A 188 -6.67 10.36 3.44
N THR A 189 -5.91 11.09 4.21
CA THR A 189 -4.62 11.70 3.84
C THR A 189 -3.51 10.66 3.80
N HIS A 190 -3.50 9.68 4.72
CA HIS A 190 -2.62 8.53 4.67
C HIS A 190 -2.86 7.67 3.42
N LEU A 191 -4.14 7.47 3.04
CA LEU A 191 -4.49 6.78 1.79
C LEU A 191 -4.00 7.54 0.55
N MET A 192 -3.85 8.88 0.59
CA MET A 192 -3.21 9.64 -0.49
C MET A 192 -1.72 9.34 -0.59
N LEU A 193 -1.00 9.34 0.54
CA LEU A 193 0.43 9.02 0.61
C LEU A 193 0.71 7.63 0.02
N ILE A 194 0.04 6.61 0.57
CA ILE A 194 0.20 5.20 0.23
C ILE A 194 -0.31 4.90 -1.18
N GLY A 195 -1.51 5.39 -1.49
CA GLY A 195 -2.14 5.21 -2.79
C GLY A 195 -1.34 5.84 -3.93
N GLY A 196 -0.79 7.03 -3.71
CA GLY A 196 0.09 7.71 -4.66
C GLY A 196 1.40 6.96 -4.89
N ALA A 197 2.04 6.48 -3.82
CA ALA A 197 3.22 5.62 -3.90
C ALA A 197 2.91 4.33 -4.68
N GLY A 198 1.82 3.65 -4.35
CA GLY A 198 1.37 2.42 -5.04
C GLY A 198 1.05 2.65 -6.53
N LEU A 199 0.31 3.71 -6.86
CA LEU A 199 -0.04 4.06 -8.25
C LEU A 199 1.18 4.47 -9.08
N SER A 200 2.23 5.02 -8.46
CA SER A 200 3.48 5.36 -9.14
C SER A 200 4.14 4.13 -9.79
N LEU A 201 3.95 2.93 -9.21
CA LEU A 201 4.45 1.67 -9.76
C LEU A 201 3.85 1.35 -11.13
N VAL A 202 2.60 1.72 -11.40
CA VAL A 202 2.03 1.58 -12.75
C VAL A 202 2.73 2.53 -13.73
N GLY A 203 3.04 3.76 -13.30
CA GLY A 203 3.86 4.69 -14.09
C GLY A 203 5.25 4.13 -14.39
N LEU A 204 5.89 3.52 -13.40
CA LEU A 204 7.18 2.83 -13.54
C LEU A 204 7.11 1.69 -14.56
N LEU A 205 6.09 0.83 -14.49
CA LEU A 205 5.87 -0.26 -15.45
C LEU A 205 5.69 0.25 -16.88
N VAL A 206 4.94 1.34 -17.07
CA VAL A 206 4.76 1.97 -18.38
C VAL A 206 6.06 2.57 -18.88
N LEU A 207 6.83 3.27 -18.04
CA LEU A 207 8.12 3.87 -18.39
C LEU A 207 9.14 2.80 -18.82
N GLU A 208 9.20 1.68 -18.12
CA GLU A 208 10.02 0.52 -18.50
C GLU A 208 9.66 0.00 -19.90
N GLN A 209 8.35 -0.08 -20.21
CA GLN A 209 7.89 -0.53 -21.52
C GLN A 209 8.20 0.47 -22.63
N GLU A 210 8.11 1.78 -22.37
CA GLU A 210 8.49 2.83 -23.32
C GLU A 210 9.97 2.73 -23.67
N GLY A 211 10.83 2.47 -22.67
CA GLY A 211 12.27 2.29 -22.88
C GLY A 211 12.65 1.11 -23.76
N HIS A 212 11.94 0.00 -23.66
CA HIS A 212 12.20 -1.18 -24.48
C HIS A 212 11.72 -1.01 -25.94
N GLY A 213 10.69 -0.20 -26.19
CA GLY A 213 10.15 0.06 -27.52
C GLY A 213 10.93 1.09 -28.32
N GLY A 214 11.78 1.89 -27.67
CA GLY A 214 12.58 2.95 -28.31
C GLY A 214 13.96 2.51 -28.79
N LEU A 215 14.38 1.27 -28.54
CA LEU A 215 15.62 0.72 -29.05
C LEU A 215 15.43 0.37 -30.53
N SER A 216 16.03 1.14 -31.43
CA SER A 216 16.15 0.75 -32.83
C SER A 216 16.97 -0.54 -32.93
N THR A 217 16.58 -1.40 -33.89
CA THR A 217 17.24 -2.70 -34.14
C THR A 217 18.69 -2.55 -34.59
N ASP A 218 19.19 -1.34 -34.76
CA ASP A 218 20.53 -1.02 -35.26
C ASP A 218 21.60 -0.91 -34.16
N ASP A 219 21.22 -0.91 -32.87
CA ASP A 219 22.16 -0.93 -31.75
C ASP A 219 22.60 -2.38 -31.44
N GLY A 220 23.20 -3.03 -32.41
CA GLY A 220 23.60 -4.46 -32.41
C GLY A 220 24.58 -4.89 -31.31
N ASP A 221 25.03 -3.96 -30.45
CA ASP A 221 26.04 -4.22 -29.41
C ASP A 221 25.50 -4.32 -28.00
N ARG A 222 24.22 -4.02 -27.77
CA ARG A 222 23.59 -4.15 -26.45
C ARG A 222 22.82 -5.47 -26.32
N LYS A 223 23.53 -6.58 -26.29
CA LYS A 223 22.97 -7.87 -25.84
C LYS A 223 22.60 -7.76 -24.37
N VAL A 224 21.42 -7.24 -24.08
CA VAL A 224 20.83 -7.30 -22.75
C VAL A 224 20.67 -8.77 -22.37
N GLY A 225 21.35 -9.20 -21.33
CA GLY A 225 21.14 -10.53 -20.80
C GLY A 225 19.67 -10.74 -20.45
N ARG A 226 19.06 -11.82 -20.90
CA ARG A 226 17.65 -12.17 -20.56
C ARG A 226 17.41 -12.13 -19.05
N ALA A 227 18.40 -12.51 -18.26
CA ALA A 227 18.37 -12.49 -16.80
C ALA A 227 18.21 -11.06 -16.24
N SER A 228 18.97 -10.09 -16.74
CA SER A 228 18.89 -8.70 -16.27
C SER A 228 17.53 -8.07 -16.54
N ARG A 229 16.95 -8.33 -17.73
CA ARG A 229 15.59 -7.88 -18.05
C ARG A 229 14.57 -8.53 -17.12
N PHE A 230 14.68 -9.84 -16.90
CA PHE A 230 13.77 -10.58 -16.03
C PHE A 230 13.83 -10.05 -14.59
N LEU A 231 15.01 -9.79 -14.05
CA LEU A 231 15.18 -9.21 -12.70
C LEU A 231 14.56 -7.82 -12.57
N ARG A 232 14.75 -6.94 -13.56
CA ARG A 232 14.09 -5.61 -13.57
C ARG A 232 12.57 -5.72 -13.61
N GLN A 233 12.05 -6.62 -14.43
CA GLN A 233 10.61 -6.86 -14.49
C GLN A 233 10.08 -7.49 -13.19
N ALA A 234 10.83 -8.40 -12.58
CA ALA A 234 10.47 -9.02 -11.31
C ALA A 234 10.43 -7.99 -10.16
N SER A 235 11.42 -7.08 -10.09
CA SER A 235 11.41 -6.02 -9.10
C SER A 235 10.25 -5.04 -9.30
N ALA A 236 9.92 -4.68 -10.55
CA ALA A 236 8.79 -3.80 -10.84
C ALA A 236 7.42 -4.46 -10.53
N ALA A 237 7.25 -5.74 -10.88
CA ALA A 237 6.04 -6.51 -10.59
C ALA A 237 5.91 -6.85 -9.10
N GLY A 238 7.01 -7.20 -8.44
CA GLY A 238 7.05 -7.43 -7.00
C GLY A 238 6.85 -6.14 -6.21
N GLY A 239 7.37 -5.02 -6.73
CA GLY A 239 7.06 -3.69 -6.22
C GLY A 239 5.57 -3.38 -6.28
N LEU A 240 4.88 -3.74 -7.38
CA LEU A 240 3.42 -3.58 -7.47
C LEU A 240 2.69 -4.43 -6.41
N LEU A 241 3.15 -5.66 -6.15
CA LEU A 241 2.60 -6.49 -5.07
C LEU A 241 2.84 -5.85 -3.71
N LEU A 242 4.05 -5.31 -3.45
CA LEU A 242 4.36 -4.55 -2.22
C LEU A 242 3.42 -3.36 -2.04
N GLY A 243 3.29 -2.51 -3.06
CA GLY A 243 2.44 -1.31 -2.98
C GLY A 243 0.96 -1.60 -2.80
N LEU A 244 0.46 -2.74 -3.27
CA LEU A 244 -0.91 -3.18 -3.03
C LEU A 244 -1.09 -3.89 -1.68
N SER A 245 -0.04 -4.51 -1.15
CA SER A 245 -0.05 -5.21 0.13
C SER A 245 0.04 -4.27 1.35
N VAL A 246 0.44 -3.02 1.14
CA VAL A 246 0.61 -2.03 2.22
C VAL A 246 -0.69 -1.71 2.95
N PHE A 247 -1.83 -1.77 2.26
CA PHE A 247 -3.15 -1.44 2.83
C PHE A 247 -3.60 -2.37 3.97
N GLN A 248 -2.93 -3.49 4.18
CA GLN A 248 -3.20 -4.41 5.29
C GLN A 248 -2.25 -4.21 6.49
N GLY A 249 -1.48 -3.11 6.53
CA GLY A 249 -0.45 -2.89 7.55
C GLY A 249 -0.93 -3.05 8.99
N GLU A 250 -2.15 -2.61 9.33
CA GLU A 250 -2.70 -2.79 10.68
C GLU A 250 -2.88 -4.28 11.04
N TYR A 251 -3.23 -5.13 10.06
CA TYR A 251 -3.30 -6.58 10.25
C TYR A 251 -1.91 -7.21 10.37
N ASP A 252 -0.94 -6.68 9.63
CA ASP A 252 0.46 -7.12 9.70
C ASP A 252 1.08 -6.90 11.11
N PHE A 253 0.52 -5.99 11.90
CA PHE A 253 0.95 -5.67 13.27
C PHE A 253 0.00 -6.17 14.37
N ASP A 254 -0.99 -7.02 14.07
CA ASP A 254 -1.98 -7.53 15.04
C ASP A 254 -2.82 -6.42 15.74
N VAL A 255 -2.97 -5.25 15.13
CA VAL A 255 -3.79 -4.13 15.63
C VAL A 255 -4.87 -3.69 14.62
N PRO A 256 -5.58 -4.60 13.95
CA PRO A 256 -6.60 -4.23 12.98
C PRO A 256 -7.68 -3.38 13.65
N GLN A 257 -8.10 -2.31 12.97
CA GLN A 257 -9.22 -1.45 13.40
C GLN A 257 -10.52 -1.73 12.63
N PHE A 258 -10.50 -2.76 11.77
CA PHE A 258 -11.63 -3.21 10.97
C PHE A 258 -11.80 -4.72 11.08
N ARG A 259 -12.97 -5.19 10.60
CA ARG A 259 -13.32 -6.61 10.65
C ARG A 259 -12.28 -7.50 9.95
N MET A 260 -12.01 -8.66 10.54
CA MET A 260 -11.00 -9.60 10.02
C MET A 260 -11.28 -10.10 8.60
N VAL A 261 -12.52 -10.05 8.13
CA VAL A 261 -12.90 -10.41 6.74
C VAL A 261 -12.31 -9.48 5.67
N LEU A 262 -11.85 -8.28 6.06
CA LEU A 262 -11.24 -7.32 5.14
C LEU A 262 -9.84 -7.75 4.69
N GLU A 263 -9.07 -8.40 5.55
CA GLU A 263 -7.70 -8.82 5.24
C GLU A 263 -7.64 -9.86 4.10
N PRO A 264 -8.38 -11.01 4.13
CA PRO A 264 -8.41 -11.96 3.02
C PRO A 264 -8.80 -11.32 1.68
N PHE A 265 -9.72 -10.35 1.70
CA PHE A 265 -10.07 -9.58 0.52
C PHE A 265 -8.88 -8.77 -0.04
N MET A 266 -8.18 -8.04 0.82
CA MET A 266 -7.03 -7.21 0.40
C MET A 266 -5.89 -8.07 -0.15
N ILE A 267 -5.56 -9.17 0.51
CA ILE A 267 -4.57 -10.14 0.06
C ILE A 267 -4.94 -10.69 -1.32
N ALA A 268 -6.18 -11.15 -1.50
CA ALA A 268 -6.64 -11.73 -2.76
C ALA A 268 -6.68 -10.69 -3.89
N ALA A 269 -7.10 -9.45 -3.61
CA ALA A 269 -7.12 -8.37 -4.59
C ALA A 269 -5.70 -7.99 -5.03
N ALA A 270 -4.78 -7.81 -4.08
CA ALA A 270 -3.37 -7.51 -4.35
C ALA A 270 -2.70 -8.61 -5.19
N ALA A 271 -2.86 -9.88 -4.78
CA ALA A 271 -2.38 -11.04 -5.53
C ALA A 271 -2.97 -11.09 -6.95
N GLY A 272 -4.29 -10.87 -7.06
CA GLY A 272 -4.99 -10.86 -8.35
C GLY A 272 -4.40 -9.82 -9.31
N VAL A 273 -4.25 -8.57 -8.86
CA VAL A 273 -3.67 -7.50 -9.70
C VAL A 273 -2.23 -7.79 -10.05
N ALA A 274 -1.37 -8.02 -9.06
CA ALA A 274 0.07 -8.06 -9.27
C ALA A 274 0.54 -9.37 -9.91
N LEU A 275 0.09 -10.53 -9.41
CA LEU A 275 0.60 -11.83 -9.87
C LEU A 275 0.06 -12.20 -11.25
N VAL A 276 -1.22 -11.90 -11.54
CA VAL A 276 -1.78 -12.09 -12.88
C VAL A 276 -1.07 -11.18 -13.88
N ALA A 277 -0.87 -9.90 -13.52
CA ALA A 277 -0.12 -8.97 -14.38
C ALA A 277 1.30 -9.46 -14.62
N ALA A 278 2.03 -9.86 -13.57
CA ALA A 278 3.40 -10.38 -13.65
C ALA A 278 3.49 -11.60 -14.58
N ARG A 279 2.62 -12.60 -14.38
CA ARG A 279 2.60 -13.82 -15.21
C ARG A 279 2.30 -13.53 -16.67
N MET A 280 1.31 -12.68 -16.93
CA MET A 280 0.95 -12.30 -18.28
C MET A 280 2.01 -11.43 -18.96
N TRP A 281 2.67 -10.54 -18.22
CA TRP A 281 3.65 -9.59 -18.76
C TRP A 281 5.03 -10.23 -18.97
N MET A 282 5.56 -10.90 -17.94
CA MET A 282 6.91 -11.48 -17.93
C MET A 282 6.98 -12.86 -18.57
N GLY A 283 5.87 -13.61 -18.55
CA GLY A 283 5.83 -15.00 -19.00
C GLY A 283 6.01 -16.02 -17.86
N ARG A 284 6.55 -17.18 -18.15
CA ARG A 284 6.72 -18.28 -17.17
C ARG A 284 7.59 -17.85 -16.00
N GLY A 285 7.14 -18.15 -14.78
CA GLY A 285 7.82 -17.82 -13.53
C GLY A 285 7.65 -16.37 -13.09
N GLY A 286 6.89 -15.54 -13.83
CA GLY A 286 6.71 -14.12 -13.52
C GLY A 286 6.00 -13.87 -12.20
N ALA A 287 4.94 -14.64 -11.89
CA ALA A 287 4.24 -14.54 -10.62
C ALA A 287 5.14 -14.94 -9.43
N LEU A 288 5.85 -16.06 -9.55
CA LEU A 288 6.81 -16.52 -8.53
C LEU A 288 7.93 -15.50 -8.31
N ALA A 289 8.51 -14.94 -9.38
CA ALA A 289 9.58 -13.96 -9.25
C ALA A 289 9.12 -12.67 -8.55
N ALA A 290 7.90 -12.20 -8.82
CA ALA A 290 7.30 -11.07 -8.11
C ALA A 290 7.09 -11.37 -6.62
N THR A 291 6.61 -12.58 -6.30
CA THR A 291 6.44 -13.04 -4.91
C THR A 291 7.76 -13.17 -4.18
N VAL A 292 8.79 -13.73 -4.80
CA VAL A 292 10.13 -13.84 -4.19
C VAL A 292 10.70 -12.45 -3.88
N PHE A 293 10.55 -11.49 -4.81
CA PHE A 293 10.96 -10.11 -4.55
C PHE A 293 10.21 -9.51 -3.36
N PHE A 294 8.88 -9.70 -3.29
CA PHE A 294 8.05 -9.27 -2.18
C PHE A 294 8.55 -9.84 -0.85
N LEU A 295 8.73 -11.17 -0.77
CA LEU A 295 9.15 -11.86 0.45
C LEU A 295 10.54 -11.42 0.93
N VAL A 296 11.47 -11.22 0.00
CA VAL A 296 12.82 -10.72 0.34
C VAL A 296 12.74 -9.31 0.93
N VAL A 297 11.97 -8.41 0.30
CA VAL A 297 11.85 -7.02 0.79
C VAL A 297 11.12 -6.98 2.13
N ARG A 298 9.96 -7.64 2.26
CA ARG A 298 9.19 -7.67 3.52
C ARG A 298 9.99 -8.32 4.66
N GLY A 299 10.64 -9.44 4.38
CA GLY A 299 11.48 -10.13 5.35
C GLY A 299 12.67 -9.27 5.82
N LEU A 300 13.34 -8.56 4.90
CA LEU A 300 14.42 -7.64 5.27
C LEU A 300 13.91 -6.48 6.13
N ILE A 301 12.75 -5.89 5.79
CA ILE A 301 12.17 -4.80 6.59
C ILE A 301 11.77 -5.31 7.97
N ALA A 302 11.13 -6.47 8.08
CA ALA A 302 10.77 -7.05 9.37
C ALA A 302 12.01 -7.32 10.25
N LEU A 303 13.13 -7.77 9.65
CA LEU A 303 14.41 -7.94 10.34
C LEU A 303 15.01 -6.60 10.78
N VAL A 304 14.84 -5.54 9.98
CA VAL A 304 15.36 -4.21 10.36
C VAL A 304 14.49 -3.61 11.46
N VAL A 305 13.17 -3.59 11.32
CA VAL A 305 12.26 -2.97 12.31
C VAL A 305 12.29 -3.74 13.63
N GLY A 306 12.17 -5.05 13.63
CA GLY A 306 12.20 -5.88 14.84
C GLY A 306 13.61 -6.00 15.43
N PRO A 307 14.44 -6.98 15.01
CA PRO A 307 15.71 -7.27 15.69
C PRO A 307 16.75 -6.16 15.68
N VAL A 308 16.77 -5.25 14.67
CA VAL A 308 17.80 -4.21 14.55
C VAL A 308 17.38 -2.92 15.26
N LEU A 309 16.15 -2.45 15.05
CA LEU A 309 15.65 -1.23 15.70
C LEU A 309 15.04 -1.50 17.07
N GLY A 310 14.63 -2.74 17.35
CA GLY A 310 14.08 -3.15 18.65
C GLY A 310 12.58 -2.90 18.80
N GLU A 311 11.90 -2.57 17.72
CA GLU A 311 10.48 -2.22 17.70
C GLU A 311 9.59 -3.43 17.36
N THR A 312 8.28 -3.30 17.47
CA THR A 312 7.31 -4.34 17.06
C THR A 312 7.47 -4.66 15.58
N ALA A 313 7.81 -5.92 15.26
CA ALA A 313 8.08 -6.35 13.89
C ALA A 313 6.78 -6.63 13.13
N PRO A 314 6.63 -6.15 11.87
CA PRO A 314 5.48 -6.50 11.05
C PRO A 314 5.54 -7.93 10.55
N SER A 315 4.41 -8.64 10.62
CA SER A 315 4.15 -9.85 9.85
C SER A 315 3.87 -9.49 8.37
N PHE A 316 3.64 -10.47 7.51
CA PHE A 316 3.29 -10.23 6.11
C PHE A 316 2.69 -11.49 5.47
N PRO A 317 1.82 -11.34 4.43
CA PRO A 317 1.29 -12.47 3.68
C PRO A 317 2.36 -13.23 2.93
N LEU A 318 2.15 -14.52 2.73
CA LEU A 318 3.08 -15.36 2.00
C LEU A 318 3.00 -15.20 0.47
N TYR A 319 1.78 -15.03 -0.08
CA TYR A 319 1.47 -14.98 -1.52
C TYR A 319 1.98 -16.17 -2.37
N LEU A 320 2.72 -17.10 -1.78
CA LEU A 320 3.36 -18.18 -2.52
C LEU A 320 2.35 -19.16 -3.13
N GLY A 321 1.30 -19.51 -2.36
CA GLY A 321 0.20 -20.35 -2.86
C GLY A 321 -0.53 -19.71 -4.02
N SER A 322 -0.84 -18.42 -3.92
CA SER A 322 -1.46 -17.62 -4.98
C SER A 322 -0.59 -17.57 -6.24
N ALA A 323 0.73 -17.38 -6.09
CA ALA A 323 1.66 -17.37 -7.22
C ALA A 323 1.74 -18.73 -7.92
N LEU A 324 1.80 -19.82 -7.17
CA LEU A 324 1.81 -21.18 -7.71
C LEU A 324 0.53 -21.47 -8.50
N ILE A 325 -0.64 -21.07 -7.97
CA ILE A 325 -1.94 -21.25 -8.64
C ILE A 325 -1.95 -20.50 -9.98
N VAL A 326 -1.49 -19.24 -9.99
CA VAL A 326 -1.42 -18.42 -11.21
C VAL A 326 -0.50 -19.07 -12.26
N GLU A 327 0.67 -19.60 -11.86
CA GLU A 327 1.58 -20.27 -12.77
C GLU A 327 0.99 -21.59 -13.31
N LEU A 328 0.38 -22.42 -12.46
CA LEU A 328 -0.22 -23.70 -12.85
C LEU A 328 -1.42 -23.50 -13.79
N LEU A 329 -2.32 -22.56 -13.48
CA LEU A 329 -3.43 -22.24 -14.37
C LEU A 329 -2.97 -21.71 -15.72
N ALA A 330 -1.86 -20.99 -15.76
CA ALA A 330 -1.27 -20.51 -17.01
C ALA A 330 -0.64 -21.62 -17.88
N LEU A 331 -0.42 -22.81 -17.33
CA LEU A 331 -0.04 -24.00 -18.11
C LEU A 331 -1.27 -24.70 -18.71
N ALA A 332 -2.40 -24.68 -17.98
CA ALA A 332 -3.63 -25.37 -18.35
C ALA A 332 -4.53 -24.54 -19.29
N LEU A 333 -4.55 -23.21 -19.13
CA LEU A 333 -5.45 -22.33 -19.87
C LEU A 333 -4.74 -21.62 -21.05
N PRO A 334 -5.47 -21.38 -22.18
CA PRO A 334 -4.92 -20.70 -23.35
C PRO A 334 -4.82 -19.18 -23.11
N LEU A 335 -3.92 -18.74 -22.24
CA LEU A 335 -3.69 -17.36 -21.80
C LEU A 335 -3.63 -16.37 -22.98
N ALA A 336 -2.96 -16.74 -24.07
CA ALA A 336 -2.82 -15.86 -25.23
C ALA A 336 -4.13 -15.63 -25.99
N ARG A 337 -5.07 -16.58 -25.95
CA ARG A 337 -6.35 -16.51 -26.68
C ARG A 337 -7.48 -15.91 -25.85
N ARG A 338 -7.47 -16.12 -24.52
CA ARG A 338 -8.53 -15.69 -23.59
C ARG A 338 -7.94 -15.03 -22.33
N PRO A 339 -7.23 -13.89 -22.46
CA PRO A 339 -6.50 -13.29 -21.35
C PRO A 339 -7.41 -12.82 -20.20
N LEU A 340 -8.60 -12.29 -20.47
CA LEU A 340 -9.52 -11.86 -19.43
C LEU A 340 -10.14 -13.06 -18.69
N LEU A 341 -10.47 -14.15 -19.41
CA LEU A 341 -10.90 -15.39 -18.78
C LEU A 341 -9.80 -15.96 -17.88
N PHE A 342 -8.54 -15.93 -18.32
CA PHE A 342 -7.42 -16.33 -17.50
C PHE A 342 -7.34 -15.48 -16.22
N GLY A 343 -7.46 -14.15 -16.33
CA GLY A 343 -7.49 -13.25 -15.17
C GLY A 343 -8.59 -13.59 -14.16
N ALA A 344 -9.82 -13.82 -14.66
CA ALA A 344 -10.95 -14.18 -13.80
C ALA A 344 -10.75 -15.55 -13.12
N VAL A 345 -10.31 -16.58 -13.87
CA VAL A 345 -10.11 -17.93 -13.32
C VAL A 345 -8.91 -17.97 -12.36
N ALA A 346 -7.83 -17.23 -12.67
CA ALA A 346 -6.69 -17.09 -11.77
C ALA A 346 -7.12 -16.37 -10.46
N GLY A 347 -7.93 -15.30 -10.58
CA GLY A 347 -8.50 -14.62 -9.42
C GLY A 347 -9.41 -15.51 -8.57
N LEU A 348 -10.22 -16.37 -9.21
CA LEU A 348 -11.02 -17.38 -8.52
C LEU A 348 -10.12 -18.37 -7.75
N GLY A 349 -9.04 -18.86 -8.37
CA GLY A 349 -8.07 -19.74 -7.72
C GLY A 349 -7.35 -19.07 -6.55
N ILE A 350 -7.01 -17.78 -6.68
CA ILE A 350 -6.41 -16.98 -5.61
C ILE A 350 -7.40 -16.86 -4.44
N GLY A 351 -8.65 -16.45 -4.70
CA GLY A 351 -9.68 -16.28 -3.66
C GLY A 351 -10.17 -17.58 -3.02
N THR A 352 -9.77 -18.74 -3.52
CA THR A 352 -10.08 -20.07 -2.93
C THR A 352 -8.83 -20.75 -2.39
N LEU A 353 -8.09 -21.44 -3.24
CA LEU A 353 -6.90 -22.19 -2.85
C LEU A 353 -5.77 -21.28 -2.34
N GLY A 354 -5.61 -20.09 -2.93
CA GLY A 354 -4.67 -19.08 -2.45
C GLY A 354 -5.03 -18.62 -1.04
N HIS A 355 -6.30 -18.27 -0.83
CA HIS A 355 -6.84 -17.91 0.49
C HIS A 355 -6.62 -19.02 1.52
N LEU A 356 -6.83 -20.30 1.17
CA LEU A 356 -6.58 -21.42 2.07
C LEU A 356 -5.10 -21.51 2.49
N THR A 357 -4.16 -21.21 1.58
CA THR A 357 -2.72 -21.19 1.91
C THR A 357 -2.36 -20.02 2.84
N GLU A 358 -2.98 -18.85 2.63
CA GLU A 358 -2.80 -17.70 3.53
C GLU A 358 -3.42 -17.96 4.91
N THR A 359 -4.60 -18.59 4.98
CA THR A 359 -5.20 -19.01 6.27
C THR A 359 -4.24 -19.91 7.09
N GLY A 360 -3.53 -20.82 6.42
CA GLY A 360 -2.50 -21.63 7.06
C GLY A 360 -1.30 -20.80 7.53
N TRP A 361 -0.91 -19.79 6.76
CA TRP A 361 0.22 -18.93 7.07
C TRP A 361 -0.09 -17.95 8.21
N THR A 362 -1.25 -17.29 8.20
CA THR A 362 -1.66 -16.36 9.26
C THR A 362 -1.75 -17.06 10.63
N ARG A 363 -2.26 -18.29 10.67
CA ARG A 363 -2.30 -19.12 11.90
C ARG A 363 -0.92 -19.47 12.46
N LEU A 364 0.13 -19.41 11.65
CA LEU A 364 1.51 -19.69 12.07
C LEU A 364 2.29 -18.44 12.46
N THR A 365 1.89 -17.26 11.98
CA THR A 365 2.71 -16.05 12.04
C THR A 365 2.04 -14.87 12.72
N GLN A 366 0.71 -14.86 12.84
CA GLN A 366 -0.05 -13.78 13.45
C GLN A 366 -0.71 -14.27 14.74
N THR A 367 -0.78 -13.40 15.74
CA THR A 367 -1.51 -13.66 16.98
C THR A 367 -3.02 -13.63 16.72
N LEU A 368 -3.47 -12.68 15.87
CA LEU A 368 -4.85 -12.56 15.42
C LEU A 368 -5.04 -13.30 14.09
N SER A 369 -5.32 -14.59 14.16
CA SER A 369 -5.64 -15.39 12.98
C SER A 369 -7.13 -15.36 12.66
N TRP A 370 -7.48 -15.71 11.40
CA TRP A 370 -8.87 -15.77 10.96
C TRP A 370 -9.64 -16.89 11.65
N GLY A 371 -10.72 -16.54 12.35
CA GLY A 371 -11.60 -17.46 13.05
C GLY A 371 -12.55 -18.19 12.11
N THR A 372 -13.28 -19.17 12.69
CA THR A 372 -14.28 -19.98 11.97
C THR A 372 -15.52 -19.16 11.57
N ASP A 373 -15.91 -18.18 12.36
CA ASP A 373 -17.01 -17.24 12.14
C ASP A 373 -16.81 -16.40 10.88
N THR A 374 -15.56 -15.98 10.61
CA THR A 374 -15.20 -15.16 9.45
C THR A 374 -14.89 -15.96 8.19
N LEU A 375 -14.77 -17.30 8.29
CA LEU A 375 -14.29 -18.13 7.18
C LEU A 375 -15.16 -18.05 5.93
N VAL A 376 -16.48 -18.12 6.07
CA VAL A 376 -17.39 -18.10 4.91
C VAL A 376 -17.42 -16.71 4.26
N GLU A 377 -17.65 -15.67 5.06
CA GLU A 377 -17.68 -14.28 4.56
C GLU A 377 -16.32 -13.86 4.02
N GLY A 378 -15.23 -14.15 4.73
CA GLY A 378 -13.86 -13.85 4.29
C GLY A 378 -13.50 -14.54 2.98
N THR A 379 -13.91 -15.81 2.78
CA THR A 379 -13.73 -16.52 1.51
C THR A 379 -14.52 -15.86 0.37
N LEU A 380 -15.77 -15.47 0.60
CA LEU A 380 -16.58 -14.78 -0.42
C LEU A 380 -15.98 -13.42 -0.79
N MET A 381 -15.49 -12.67 0.19
CA MET A 381 -14.80 -11.41 -0.03
C MET A 381 -13.47 -11.61 -0.75
N ALA A 382 -12.68 -12.63 -0.38
CA ALA A 382 -11.45 -13.00 -1.09
C ALA A 382 -11.71 -13.42 -2.54
N LEU A 383 -12.80 -14.16 -2.80
CA LEU A 383 -13.25 -14.51 -4.15
C LEU A 383 -13.55 -13.27 -5.00
N ALA A 384 -14.36 -12.34 -4.45
CA ALA A 384 -14.71 -11.10 -5.14
C ALA A 384 -13.46 -10.24 -5.41
N GLY A 385 -12.59 -10.07 -4.40
CA GLY A 385 -11.32 -9.36 -4.51
C GLY A 385 -10.37 -10.00 -5.52
N GLY A 386 -10.20 -11.32 -5.45
CA GLY A 386 -9.35 -12.08 -6.35
C GLY A 386 -9.80 -11.99 -7.80
N VAL A 387 -11.10 -12.16 -8.07
CA VAL A 387 -11.66 -12.06 -9.44
C VAL A 387 -11.54 -10.64 -9.99
N ALA A 388 -11.94 -9.63 -9.20
CA ALA A 388 -11.81 -8.23 -9.61
C ALA A 388 -10.34 -7.85 -9.82
N GLY A 389 -9.46 -8.20 -8.88
CA GLY A 389 -8.01 -8.01 -8.99
C GLY A 389 -7.41 -8.73 -10.19
N GLY A 390 -7.77 -9.98 -10.42
CA GLY A 390 -7.30 -10.77 -11.57
C GLY A 390 -7.70 -10.18 -12.93
N LEU A 391 -8.91 -9.61 -13.03
CA LEU A 391 -9.36 -8.88 -14.23
C LEU A 391 -8.58 -7.56 -14.41
N VAL A 392 -8.37 -6.79 -13.33
CA VAL A 392 -7.54 -5.57 -13.38
C VAL A 392 -6.10 -5.89 -13.75
N GLY A 393 -5.50 -6.94 -13.17
CA GLY A 393 -4.16 -7.42 -13.51
C GLY A 393 -4.04 -7.84 -14.97
N ALA A 394 -5.07 -8.54 -15.50
CA ALA A 394 -5.13 -8.90 -16.91
C ALA A 394 -5.23 -7.67 -17.81
N LEU A 395 -6.06 -6.67 -17.45
CA LEU A 395 -6.15 -5.41 -18.19
C LEU A 395 -4.82 -4.64 -18.17
N LEU A 396 -4.15 -4.55 -17.02
CA LEU A 396 -2.83 -3.94 -16.90
C LEU A 396 -1.81 -4.62 -17.82
N ALA A 397 -1.71 -5.96 -17.76
CA ALA A 397 -0.82 -6.73 -18.61
C ALA A 397 -1.13 -6.54 -20.10
N LEU A 398 -2.40 -6.54 -20.48
CA LEU A 398 -2.82 -6.24 -21.87
C LEU A 398 -2.44 -4.82 -22.29
N GLY A 399 -2.56 -3.86 -21.38
CA GLY A 399 -2.11 -2.48 -21.59
C GLY A 399 -0.60 -2.41 -21.88
N LEU A 400 0.20 -3.01 -21.02
CA LEU A 400 1.66 -3.09 -21.16
C LEU A 400 2.09 -3.85 -22.44
N ARG A 401 1.33 -4.86 -22.84
CA ARG A 401 1.56 -5.65 -24.07
C ARG A 401 0.93 -5.03 -25.33
N ARG A 402 0.39 -3.82 -25.25
CA ARG A 402 -0.22 -3.07 -26.38
C ARG A 402 -1.43 -3.77 -27.01
N ARG A 403 -2.18 -4.55 -26.21
CA ARG A 403 -3.31 -5.41 -26.65
C ARG A 403 -4.59 -5.16 -25.86
N LEU A 404 -4.79 -3.94 -25.34
CA LEU A 404 -6.04 -3.60 -24.64
C LEU A 404 -7.26 -3.87 -25.54
N PRO A 405 -8.38 -4.38 -24.98
CA PRO A 405 -9.63 -4.48 -25.69
C PRO A 405 -10.15 -3.10 -26.11
N ARG A 406 -11.26 -3.08 -26.85
CA ARG A 406 -11.93 -1.83 -27.25
C ARG A 406 -12.11 -0.92 -26.03
N PRO A 407 -11.92 0.41 -26.17
CA PRO A 407 -11.94 1.33 -25.02
C PRO A 407 -13.20 1.24 -24.15
N ALA A 408 -14.37 1.04 -24.76
CA ALA A 408 -15.63 0.86 -24.01
C ALA A 408 -15.55 -0.37 -23.10
N VAL A 409 -15.14 -1.53 -23.65
CA VAL A 409 -15.04 -2.79 -22.90
C VAL A 409 -14.02 -2.67 -21.76
N ALA A 410 -12.84 -2.12 -22.04
CA ALA A 410 -11.80 -1.94 -21.02
C ALA A 410 -12.27 -1.02 -19.87
N ARG A 411 -12.94 0.09 -20.20
CA ARG A 411 -13.46 1.04 -19.21
C ARG A 411 -14.58 0.44 -18.37
N THR A 412 -15.55 -0.24 -19.01
CA THR A 412 -16.66 -0.88 -18.28
C THR A 412 -16.16 -1.96 -17.34
N LEU A 413 -15.23 -2.83 -17.80
CA LEU A 413 -14.64 -3.85 -16.94
C LEU A 413 -13.85 -3.23 -15.78
N PHE A 414 -13.01 -2.24 -16.04
CA PHE A 414 -12.24 -1.58 -15.01
C PHE A 414 -13.13 -0.90 -13.98
N ALA A 415 -14.15 -0.14 -14.43
CA ALA A 415 -15.10 0.51 -13.54
C ALA A 415 -15.90 -0.53 -12.72
N GLY A 416 -16.35 -1.61 -13.35
CA GLY A 416 -17.04 -2.71 -12.65
C GLY A 416 -16.16 -3.33 -11.55
N CYS A 417 -14.88 -3.60 -11.85
CA CYS A 417 -13.93 -4.11 -10.85
C CYS A 417 -13.73 -3.11 -9.70
N LEU A 418 -13.58 -1.80 -9.99
CA LEU A 418 -13.45 -0.79 -8.94
C LEU A 418 -14.69 -0.71 -8.05
N VAL A 419 -15.87 -0.75 -8.63
CA VAL A 419 -17.14 -0.77 -7.87
C VAL A 419 -17.22 -2.02 -6.99
N THR A 420 -16.84 -3.19 -7.51
CA THR A 420 -16.77 -4.43 -6.73
C THR A 420 -15.80 -4.31 -5.57
N ILE A 421 -14.58 -3.83 -5.82
CA ILE A 421 -13.56 -3.61 -4.79
C ILE A 421 -14.08 -2.64 -3.71
N ALA A 422 -14.66 -1.52 -4.11
CA ALA A 422 -15.21 -0.53 -3.18
C ALA A 422 -16.37 -1.09 -2.34
N ALA A 423 -17.29 -1.84 -2.96
CA ALA A 423 -18.43 -2.45 -2.25
C ALA A 423 -17.98 -3.50 -1.23
N VAL A 424 -17.01 -4.34 -1.60
CA VAL A 424 -16.47 -5.38 -0.70
C VAL A 424 -15.66 -4.74 0.43
N ALA A 425 -14.84 -3.72 0.13
CA ALA A 425 -14.12 -2.97 1.16
C ALA A 425 -15.08 -2.30 2.15
N ALA A 426 -16.14 -1.66 1.66
CA ALA A 426 -17.17 -1.04 2.51
C ALA A 426 -17.83 -2.08 3.44
N ASN A 427 -18.09 -3.30 2.95
CA ASN A 427 -18.63 -4.38 3.80
C ASN A 427 -17.65 -4.77 4.92
N GLY A 428 -16.35 -4.82 4.66
CA GLY A 428 -15.32 -5.17 5.65
C GLY A 428 -15.08 -4.07 6.70
N VAL A 429 -15.33 -2.80 6.33
CA VAL A 429 -15.18 -1.65 7.24
C VAL A 429 -16.38 -1.50 8.20
N LEU A 430 -17.58 -1.92 7.78
CA LEU A 430 -18.79 -1.78 8.57
C LEU A 430 -18.82 -2.77 9.72
N ALA A 431 -18.59 -2.28 10.93
CA ALA A 431 -18.73 -3.01 12.19
C ALA A 431 -19.94 -2.50 12.97
N THR A 432 -20.40 -3.30 13.93
CA THR A 432 -21.50 -2.98 14.84
C THR A 432 -21.09 -3.26 16.28
N VAL A 433 -21.67 -2.53 17.23
CA VAL A 433 -21.55 -2.82 18.66
C VAL A 433 -22.95 -2.83 19.23
N PRO A 434 -23.35 -3.88 19.99
CA PRO A 434 -24.64 -3.87 20.69
C PRO A 434 -24.68 -2.78 21.78
N ASP A 435 -25.78 -2.06 21.85
CA ASP A 435 -25.95 -0.96 22.83
C ASP A 435 -26.01 -1.45 24.28
N ASP A 436 -26.35 -2.73 24.50
CA ASP A 436 -26.52 -3.36 25.81
C ASP A 436 -25.32 -4.20 26.25
N LEU A 437 -24.27 -4.30 25.42
CA LEU A 437 -23.07 -5.07 25.75
C LEU A 437 -22.23 -4.37 26.83
N GLN A 438 -22.04 -5.05 27.94
CA GLN A 438 -21.21 -4.62 29.06
C GLN A 438 -20.22 -5.71 29.45
N ALA A 439 -19.13 -5.31 30.10
CA ALA A 439 -18.18 -6.26 30.67
C ALA A 439 -17.83 -5.88 32.11
N THR A 440 -17.97 -6.83 33.02
CA THR A 440 -17.42 -6.72 34.35
C THR A 440 -16.00 -7.25 34.35
N ILE A 441 -15.05 -6.43 34.76
CA ILE A 441 -13.61 -6.71 34.74
C ILE A 441 -13.14 -7.09 36.11
N GLY A 442 -12.62 -8.31 36.28
CA GLY A 442 -11.90 -8.75 37.47
C GLY A 442 -10.40 -8.65 37.24
N VAL A 443 -9.67 -8.12 38.22
CA VAL A 443 -8.22 -7.93 38.16
C VAL A 443 -7.55 -8.69 39.29
N GLU A 444 -6.83 -9.75 38.97
CA GLU A 444 -5.94 -10.45 39.90
C GLU A 444 -4.53 -9.95 39.73
N GLU A 445 -4.08 -9.08 40.65
CA GLU A 445 -2.75 -8.51 40.59
C GLU A 445 -1.67 -9.58 40.74
N VAL A 446 -0.73 -9.64 39.78
CA VAL A 446 0.42 -10.56 39.77
C VAL A 446 1.68 -9.85 40.22
N GLN A 447 1.87 -8.61 39.81
CA GLN A 447 3.01 -7.77 40.16
C GLN A 447 2.54 -6.32 40.40
N ALA A 448 3.09 -5.71 41.46
CA ALA A 448 2.73 -4.33 41.84
C ALA A 448 3.53 -3.25 41.09
N GLU A 449 4.83 -3.48 40.79
CA GLU A 449 5.70 -2.51 40.11
C GLU A 449 6.65 -3.23 39.11
N PRO A 450 6.50 -3.02 37.78
CA PRO A 450 5.34 -2.37 37.14
C PRO A 450 4.05 -3.20 37.37
N ARG A 451 2.91 -2.52 37.54
CA ARG A 451 1.66 -3.21 37.83
C ARG A 451 1.22 -4.07 36.64
N THR A 452 1.07 -5.37 36.89
CA THR A 452 0.51 -6.34 35.93
C THR A 452 -0.52 -7.23 36.63
N GLY A 453 -1.48 -7.76 35.88
CA GLY A 453 -2.51 -8.62 36.41
C GLY A 453 -3.11 -9.58 35.41
N LEU A 454 -3.69 -10.66 35.90
CA LEU A 454 -4.58 -11.52 35.12
C LEU A 454 -5.96 -10.89 35.09
N ILE A 455 -6.55 -10.88 33.91
CA ILE A 455 -7.85 -10.27 33.66
C ILE A 455 -8.91 -11.36 33.54
N THR A 456 -9.98 -11.23 34.31
CA THR A 456 -11.21 -12.02 34.14
C THR A 456 -12.30 -11.08 33.66
N VAL A 457 -13.06 -11.50 32.64
CA VAL A 457 -14.14 -10.71 32.05
C VAL A 457 -15.42 -11.51 32.09
N SER A 458 -16.48 -10.90 32.61
CA SER A 458 -17.84 -11.42 32.52
C SER A 458 -18.69 -10.50 31.67
N LEU A 459 -19.17 -11.02 30.54
CA LEU A 459 -19.99 -10.26 29.58
C LEU A 459 -21.47 -10.29 29.99
N GLU A 460 -22.15 -9.19 29.77
CA GLU A 460 -23.60 -9.05 29.88
C GLU A 460 -24.16 -8.45 28.59
N PRO A 461 -25.09 -9.17 27.90
CA PRO A 461 -25.62 -10.51 28.25
C PRO A 461 -24.55 -11.62 28.08
N ALA A 462 -24.69 -12.70 28.88
CA ALA A 462 -23.70 -13.79 28.89
C ALA A 462 -23.64 -14.59 27.58
N ASP A 463 -24.71 -14.55 26.80
CA ASP A 463 -24.84 -15.14 25.44
C ASP A 463 -24.57 -14.14 24.31
N ALA A 464 -23.92 -13.02 24.62
CA ALA A 464 -23.61 -11.99 23.61
C ALA A 464 -22.70 -12.47 22.47
N LEU A 465 -21.90 -13.53 22.72
CA LEU A 465 -20.95 -14.10 21.76
C LEU A 465 -21.37 -15.51 21.34
N ASP A 466 -21.46 -15.74 20.05
CA ASP A 466 -21.86 -17.02 19.46
C ASP A 466 -20.63 -17.90 19.16
N ASP A 467 -19.77 -17.44 18.25
CA ASP A 467 -18.52 -18.10 17.84
C ASP A 467 -17.44 -17.01 17.54
N PRO A 468 -16.93 -16.34 18.59
CA PRO A 468 -16.05 -15.21 18.38
C PRO A 468 -14.76 -15.60 17.66
N SER A 469 -14.33 -14.79 16.69
CA SER A 469 -13.00 -14.90 16.08
C SER A 469 -11.93 -14.85 17.16
N TRP A 470 -12.09 -13.91 18.09
CA TRP A 470 -11.23 -13.75 19.25
C TRP A 470 -11.89 -12.90 20.34
N VAL A 471 -11.53 -13.23 21.58
CA VAL A 471 -11.69 -12.40 22.77
C VAL A 471 -10.30 -12.26 23.37
N GLN A 472 -9.80 -11.04 23.51
CA GLN A 472 -8.41 -10.79 23.90
C GLN A 472 -8.22 -9.49 24.65
N VAL A 473 -7.09 -9.37 25.34
CA VAL A 473 -6.57 -8.10 25.83
C VAL A 473 -5.44 -7.64 24.93
N THR A 474 -5.53 -6.41 24.45
CA THR A 474 -4.46 -5.73 23.72
C THR A 474 -3.93 -4.60 24.59
N SER A 475 -2.60 -4.58 24.79
CA SER A 475 -1.89 -3.50 25.50
C SER A 475 -0.80 -2.95 24.58
N TRP A 476 -0.75 -1.62 24.41
CA TRP A 476 0.18 -0.93 23.49
C TRP A 476 0.65 0.40 24.07
N GLN A 477 1.64 1.05 23.45
CA GLN A 477 2.22 2.34 23.82
C GLN A 477 2.91 2.36 25.20
N GLY A 478 3.38 1.20 25.64
CA GLY A 478 4.21 1.06 26.84
C GLY A 478 5.59 0.49 26.52
N ASP A 479 6.19 0.93 25.40
CA ASP A 479 7.43 0.41 24.84
C ASP A 479 7.25 -0.98 24.21
N GLY A 480 6.11 -1.18 23.51
CA GLY A 480 5.80 -2.42 22.81
C GLY A 480 4.31 -2.71 22.67
N LEU A 481 4.03 -3.91 22.15
CA LEU A 481 2.71 -4.48 21.96
C LEU A 481 2.59 -5.83 22.69
N VAL A 482 1.53 -5.97 23.49
CA VAL A 482 1.15 -7.24 24.15
C VAL A 482 -0.27 -7.61 23.75
N VAL A 483 -0.43 -8.74 23.09
CA VAL A 483 -1.73 -9.30 22.71
C VAL A 483 -1.91 -10.62 23.45
N THR A 484 -2.86 -10.66 24.38
CA THR A 484 -3.12 -11.83 25.25
C THR A 484 -4.51 -12.37 24.97
N PRO A 485 -4.64 -13.56 24.38
CA PRO A 485 -5.93 -14.22 24.23
C PRO A 485 -6.59 -14.52 25.59
N LEU A 486 -7.92 -14.48 25.62
CA LEU A 486 -8.70 -14.92 26.77
C LEU A 486 -9.33 -16.29 26.49
N GLU A 487 -9.18 -17.21 27.43
CA GLU A 487 -9.84 -18.51 27.39
C GLU A 487 -11.22 -18.46 28.05
N ARG A 488 -12.21 -19.11 27.43
CA ARG A 488 -13.55 -19.20 27.97
C ARG A 488 -13.56 -20.11 29.20
N THR A 489 -13.93 -19.59 30.37
CA THR A 489 -13.98 -20.30 31.64
C THR A 489 -15.41 -20.64 32.09
N GLY A 490 -16.41 -19.96 31.49
CA GLY A 490 -17.83 -20.15 31.78
C GLY A 490 -18.72 -19.54 30.70
N GLU A 491 -20.03 -19.53 30.91
CA GLU A 491 -20.95 -18.82 30.04
C GLU A 491 -20.70 -17.30 30.15
N GLY A 492 -20.37 -16.63 29.05
CA GLY A 492 -20.02 -15.22 29.01
C GLY A 492 -18.76 -14.84 29.80
N THR A 493 -18.02 -15.82 30.36
CA THR A 493 -16.85 -15.55 31.21
C THR A 493 -15.56 -15.99 30.55
N TYR A 494 -14.57 -15.12 30.55
CA TYR A 494 -13.26 -15.29 29.89
C TYR A 494 -12.14 -14.88 30.84
N ARG A 495 -10.95 -15.51 30.73
CA ARG A 495 -9.78 -15.18 31.53
C ARG A 495 -8.54 -15.12 30.67
N SER A 496 -7.68 -14.13 30.93
CA SER A 496 -6.41 -13.97 30.21
C SER A 496 -5.46 -15.13 30.53
N THR A 497 -4.75 -15.59 29.49
CA THR A 497 -3.78 -16.70 29.63
C THR A 497 -2.49 -16.25 30.30
N GLU A 498 -2.15 -14.96 30.19
CA GLU A 498 -0.96 -14.34 30.75
C GLU A 498 -1.30 -13.00 31.41
N PRO A 499 -0.45 -12.51 32.35
CA PRO A 499 -0.61 -11.18 32.93
C PRO A 499 -0.43 -10.08 31.90
N VAL A 500 -1.25 -9.02 31.99
CA VAL A 500 -1.20 -7.85 31.11
C VAL A 500 -0.75 -6.60 31.87
N PRO A 501 -0.12 -5.61 31.20
CA PRO A 501 0.28 -4.35 31.81
C PRO A 501 -0.94 -3.49 32.21
N LEU A 502 -0.89 -2.90 33.42
CA LEU A 502 -1.97 -2.10 34.00
C LEU A 502 -1.48 -0.78 34.61
N SER A 503 -0.37 -0.23 34.11
CA SER A 503 0.23 0.98 34.65
C SER A 503 1.08 1.72 33.61
N GLY A 504 1.52 2.92 33.96
CA GLY A 504 2.40 3.73 33.13
C GLY A 504 1.74 4.24 31.87
N SER A 505 2.48 4.27 30.77
CA SER A 505 2.00 4.70 29.44
C SER A 505 1.18 3.65 28.69
N TRP A 506 1.13 2.41 29.18
CA TRP A 506 0.34 1.35 28.55
C TRP A 506 -1.11 1.76 28.41
N LYS A 507 -1.70 1.46 27.26
CA LYS A 507 -3.14 1.48 27.00
C LYS A 507 -3.59 0.04 26.89
N THR A 508 -4.49 -0.40 27.77
CA THR A 508 -4.92 -1.81 27.86
C THR A 508 -6.42 -1.90 27.73
N LEU A 509 -6.89 -2.67 26.74
CA LEU A 509 -8.32 -2.92 26.51
C LEU A 509 -8.63 -4.38 26.28
N LEU A 510 -9.83 -4.79 26.72
CA LEU A 510 -10.52 -5.95 26.19
C LEU A 510 -10.96 -5.63 24.76
N ARG A 511 -10.72 -6.54 23.82
CA ARG A 511 -11.23 -6.49 22.44
C ARG A 511 -12.02 -7.76 22.14
N VAL A 512 -13.13 -7.59 21.44
CA VAL A 512 -14.03 -8.69 21.07
C VAL A 512 -14.38 -8.58 19.59
N HIS A 513 -14.19 -9.66 18.85
CA HIS A 513 -14.63 -9.77 17.46
C HIS A 513 -15.50 -11.01 17.29
N ASP A 514 -16.76 -10.81 16.90
CA ASP A 514 -17.72 -11.87 16.58
C ASP A 514 -18.55 -11.45 15.35
N GLY A 515 -18.33 -12.09 14.23
CA GLY A 515 -19.02 -11.79 12.98
C GLY A 515 -18.90 -10.32 12.55
N ARG A 516 -19.95 -9.51 12.78
CA ARG A 516 -19.94 -8.05 12.52
C ARG A 516 -19.61 -7.20 13.74
N MET A 517 -19.63 -7.79 14.90
CA MET A 517 -19.29 -7.08 16.12
C MET A 517 -17.78 -6.90 16.21
N LEU A 518 -17.37 -5.66 16.43
CA LEU A 518 -16.00 -5.28 16.72
C LEU A 518 -16.04 -4.23 17.81
N SER A 519 -15.82 -4.66 19.06
CA SER A 519 -16.01 -3.85 20.25
C SER A 519 -14.82 -3.92 21.19
N ALA A 520 -14.67 -2.88 22.00
CA ALA A 520 -13.68 -2.85 23.04
C ALA A 520 -14.26 -2.34 24.37
N VAL A 521 -13.64 -2.77 25.47
CA VAL A 521 -13.90 -2.25 26.82
C VAL A 521 -12.55 -1.82 27.40
N PRO A 522 -12.39 -0.55 27.81
CA PRO A 522 -11.13 -0.08 28.37
C PRO A 522 -10.88 -0.75 29.73
N ILE A 523 -9.67 -1.26 29.95
CA ILE A 523 -9.24 -1.84 31.24
C ILE A 523 -8.37 -0.83 31.98
N TRP A 524 -7.32 -0.34 31.32
CA TRP A 524 -6.42 0.70 31.81
C TRP A 524 -6.10 1.69 30.68
N LEU A 525 -6.37 2.97 30.89
CA LEU A 525 -5.92 4.04 30.00
C LEU A 525 -5.30 5.16 30.86
N PRO A 526 -4.09 5.61 30.56
CA PRO A 526 -3.49 6.73 31.26
C PRO A 526 -4.23 8.03 30.95
N ALA A 527 -4.21 8.99 31.87
CA ALA A 527 -4.65 10.34 31.59
C ALA A 527 -3.85 10.93 30.44
N ASP A 528 -4.54 11.71 29.60
CA ASP A 528 -3.95 12.41 28.45
C ASP A 528 -4.43 13.88 28.43
N PRO A 529 -3.80 14.76 29.21
CA PRO A 529 -4.23 16.15 29.36
C PRO A 529 -4.30 16.94 28.04
N PRO A 530 -3.39 16.72 27.04
CA PRO A 530 -3.45 17.40 25.75
C PRO A 530 -4.76 17.21 24.99
N ILE A 531 -5.46 16.09 25.20
CA ILE A 531 -6.77 15.81 24.60
C ILE A 531 -7.92 15.89 25.62
N GLY A 532 -7.63 16.28 26.88
CA GLY A 532 -8.62 16.34 27.96
C GLY A 532 -9.12 14.97 28.42
N ALA A 533 -8.42 13.87 28.09
CA ALA A 533 -8.84 12.54 28.48
C ALA A 533 -8.41 12.24 29.92
N GLU A 534 -9.39 11.80 30.74
CA GLU A 534 -9.15 11.35 32.10
C GLU A 534 -8.56 9.92 32.13
N GLU A 535 -7.92 9.57 33.24
CA GLU A 535 -7.44 8.23 33.49
C GLU A 535 -8.63 7.25 33.64
N VAL A 536 -8.49 6.08 33.03
CA VAL A 536 -9.38 4.94 33.25
C VAL A 536 -8.63 3.93 34.11
N PRO A 537 -8.86 3.86 35.44
CA PRO A 537 -8.10 2.99 36.32
C PRO A 537 -8.50 1.51 36.14
N ALA A 538 -7.53 0.61 36.29
CA ALA A 538 -7.78 -0.83 36.32
C ALA A 538 -8.27 -1.22 37.72
N GLU A 539 -9.57 -1.16 37.95
CA GLU A 539 -10.23 -1.53 39.20
C GLU A 539 -10.83 -2.93 39.10
N ASP A 540 -10.72 -3.69 40.21
CA ASP A 540 -11.33 -5.02 40.30
C ASP A 540 -12.86 -4.91 40.48
N GLY A 541 -13.61 -5.73 39.74
CA GLY A 541 -15.07 -5.80 39.82
C GLY A 541 -15.82 -4.63 39.17
N VAL A 542 -15.16 -3.81 38.37
CA VAL A 542 -15.81 -2.69 37.67
C VAL A 542 -16.55 -3.16 36.42
N THR A 543 -17.77 -2.67 36.23
CA THR A 543 -18.57 -2.89 35.00
C THR A 543 -18.47 -1.69 34.08
N ARG A 544 -18.18 -1.93 32.79
CA ARG A 544 -18.03 -0.91 31.76
C ARG A 544 -18.79 -1.27 30.50
N GLN A 545 -19.32 -0.25 29.82
CA GLN A 545 -19.99 -0.40 28.54
C GLN A 545 -18.96 -0.72 27.45
N ALA A 546 -19.31 -1.64 26.55
CA ALA A 546 -18.56 -1.85 25.32
C ALA A 546 -18.81 -0.69 24.34
N VAL A 547 -17.75 -0.27 23.66
CA VAL A 547 -17.77 0.79 22.64
C VAL A 547 -17.14 0.28 21.35
N PRO A 548 -17.39 0.94 20.20
CA PRO A 548 -16.58 0.68 19.00
C PRO A 548 -15.10 0.82 19.31
N GLU A 549 -14.29 -0.19 19.02
CA GLU A 549 -12.86 -0.15 19.39
C GLU A 549 -12.11 1.00 18.76
N ILE A 550 -12.56 1.47 17.58
CA ILE A 550 -12.00 2.63 16.88
C ILE A 550 -12.08 3.92 17.71
N GLU A 551 -13.07 4.06 18.61
CA GLU A 551 -13.19 5.22 19.50
C GLU A 551 -12.04 5.26 20.51
N ILE A 552 -11.55 4.10 20.94
CA ILE A 552 -10.41 4.03 21.87
C ILE A 552 -9.09 4.13 21.14
N PHE A 553 -8.93 3.43 20.00
CA PHE A 553 -7.72 3.51 19.19
C PHE A 553 -7.48 4.91 18.62
N GLN A 554 -8.55 5.64 18.34
CA GLN A 554 -8.52 7.00 17.79
C GLN A 554 -9.08 8.03 18.78
N ARG A 555 -8.81 7.86 20.07
CA ARG A 555 -9.31 8.78 21.12
C ARG A 555 -8.76 10.21 21.00
N GLU A 556 -7.72 10.40 20.21
CA GLU A 556 -7.13 11.69 19.88
C GLU A 556 -7.94 12.48 18.84
N ARG A 557 -9.01 11.92 18.28
CA ARG A 557 -9.93 12.61 17.35
C ARG A 557 -10.69 13.71 18.07
N THR A 558 -11.02 14.76 17.31
CA THR A 558 -11.80 15.90 17.79
C THR A 558 -13.26 15.73 17.37
N ASP A 559 -14.18 15.67 18.34
CA ASP A 559 -15.63 15.56 18.09
C ASP A 559 -16.31 16.90 17.82
N ASP A 560 -15.64 18.02 18.09
CA ASP A 560 -16.20 19.37 17.96
C ASP A 560 -16.29 19.90 16.53
N THR A 561 -15.80 19.12 15.55
CA THR A 561 -15.76 19.55 14.15
C THR A 561 -17.12 19.34 13.48
N PRO A 562 -17.66 20.34 12.77
CA PRO A 562 -18.94 20.19 12.07
C PRO A 562 -18.91 19.04 11.06
N GLY A 563 -19.90 18.13 11.11
CA GLY A 563 -19.95 16.93 10.25
C GLY A 563 -19.90 17.22 8.75
N TRP A 564 -20.41 18.40 8.30
CA TRP A 564 -20.30 18.79 6.89
C TRP A 564 -18.85 19.04 6.45
N LEU A 565 -17.98 19.53 7.36
CA LEU A 565 -16.58 19.79 7.04
C LEU A 565 -15.82 18.47 6.86
N TRP A 566 -16.09 17.49 7.73
CA TRP A 566 -15.56 16.13 7.58
C TRP A 566 -16.00 15.50 6.25
N ALA A 567 -17.28 15.59 5.91
CA ALA A 567 -17.80 15.10 4.64
C ALA A 567 -17.14 15.80 3.43
N ALA A 568 -16.98 17.14 3.49
CA ALA A 568 -16.35 17.91 2.42
C ALA A 568 -14.89 17.51 2.22
N ALA A 569 -14.12 17.34 3.30
CA ALA A 569 -12.73 16.92 3.25
C ALA A 569 -12.58 15.52 2.61
N ASN A 570 -13.41 14.56 3.02
CA ASN A 570 -13.44 13.23 2.41
C ASN A 570 -13.81 13.26 0.92
N ILE A 571 -14.76 14.10 0.51
CA ILE A 571 -15.13 14.28 -0.90
C ILE A 571 -13.94 14.82 -1.70
N VAL A 572 -13.20 15.79 -1.18
CA VAL A 572 -12.00 16.34 -1.84
C VAL A 572 -10.96 15.24 -2.06
N VAL A 573 -10.63 14.47 -1.03
CA VAL A 573 -9.68 13.34 -1.14
C VAL A 573 -10.18 12.31 -2.15
N LEU A 574 -11.47 11.95 -2.12
CA LEU A 574 -12.06 11.02 -3.08
C LEU A 574 -11.95 11.54 -4.53
N LEU A 575 -12.24 12.82 -4.77
CA LEU A 575 -12.12 13.42 -6.11
C LEU A 575 -10.68 13.43 -6.60
N CYS A 576 -9.72 13.74 -5.74
CA CYS A 576 -8.30 13.67 -6.05
C CYS A 576 -7.87 12.22 -6.39
N THR A 577 -8.35 11.24 -5.61
CA THR A 577 -8.11 9.81 -5.86
C THR A 577 -8.69 9.35 -7.19
N LEU A 578 -9.92 9.72 -7.49
CA LEU A 578 -10.55 9.39 -8.78
C LEU A 578 -9.83 10.06 -9.96
N ALA A 579 -9.33 11.29 -9.78
CA ALA A 579 -8.57 11.98 -10.81
C ALA A 579 -7.24 11.26 -11.11
N ILE A 580 -6.48 10.84 -10.09
CA ILE A 580 -5.21 10.13 -10.30
C ILE A 580 -5.44 8.73 -10.88
N VAL A 581 -6.44 7.98 -10.43
CA VAL A 581 -6.83 6.68 -11.00
C VAL A 581 -7.23 6.84 -12.48
N GLY A 582 -8.00 7.90 -12.79
CA GLY A 582 -8.36 8.26 -14.17
C GLY A 582 -7.13 8.59 -15.03
N ALA A 583 -6.17 9.34 -14.49
CA ALA A 583 -4.91 9.65 -15.17
C ALA A 583 -4.08 8.38 -15.46
N ILE A 584 -3.98 7.47 -14.51
CA ILE A 584 -3.31 6.17 -14.67
C ILE A 584 -3.99 5.34 -15.77
N ALA A 585 -5.32 5.21 -15.73
CA ALA A 585 -6.08 4.49 -16.75
C ALA A 585 -5.93 5.12 -18.15
N TRP A 586 -5.93 6.47 -18.23
CA TRP A 586 -5.65 7.21 -19.46
C TRP A 586 -4.26 6.91 -20.00
N GLY A 587 -3.23 6.96 -19.14
CA GLY A 587 -1.84 6.76 -19.54
C GLY A 587 -1.59 5.35 -20.07
N VAL A 588 -2.04 4.31 -19.36
CA VAL A 588 -1.96 2.91 -19.81
C VAL A 588 -2.71 2.74 -21.14
N GLY A 589 -3.90 3.32 -21.27
CA GLY A 589 -4.70 3.28 -22.49
C GLY A 589 -4.02 4.02 -23.66
N ARG A 590 -3.41 5.18 -23.42
CA ARG A 590 -2.64 5.95 -24.42
C ARG A 590 -1.43 5.15 -24.89
N TYR A 591 -0.63 4.63 -23.95
CA TYR A 591 0.52 3.78 -24.26
C TYR A 591 0.12 2.61 -25.15
N SER A 592 -0.88 1.83 -24.71
CA SER A 592 -1.33 0.65 -25.44
C SER A 592 -1.76 0.95 -26.89
N ARG A 593 -2.55 2.01 -27.09
CA ARG A 593 -3.07 2.36 -28.44
C ARG A 593 -2.00 2.93 -29.36
N ARG A 594 -1.19 3.89 -28.86
CA ARG A 594 -0.22 4.59 -29.71
C ARG A 594 0.99 3.72 -30.05
N ALA A 595 1.49 2.95 -29.08
CA ALA A 595 2.59 2.05 -29.29
C ALA A 595 2.16 0.81 -30.11
N GLY A 596 0.93 0.33 -29.97
CA GLY A 596 0.39 -0.76 -30.79
C GLY A 596 0.12 -0.36 -32.26
N ALA A 597 -0.25 0.90 -32.52
CA ALA A 597 -0.45 1.40 -33.89
C ALA A 597 0.88 1.60 -34.64
N ALA A 598 2.01 1.73 -33.96
CA ALA A 598 3.33 1.91 -34.55
C ALA A 598 4.03 0.57 -34.91
N GLU A 599 3.50 -0.57 -34.47
CA GLU A 599 4.02 -1.86 -34.88
C GLU A 599 3.66 -2.15 -36.35
N PRO A 600 4.63 -2.60 -37.20
CA PRO A 600 4.31 -3.06 -38.54
C PRO A 600 3.28 -4.20 -38.46
N ARG A 601 2.18 -4.08 -39.18
CA ARG A 601 1.25 -5.20 -39.32
C ARG A 601 2.00 -6.35 -39.97
N PRO A 602 1.93 -7.61 -39.44
CA PRO A 602 2.46 -8.74 -40.18
C PRO A 602 1.80 -8.73 -41.56
N ALA A 603 2.64 -8.79 -42.62
CA ALA A 603 2.17 -8.86 -43.99
C ALA A 603 1.14 -9.99 -44.09
N THR A 604 -0.09 -9.65 -44.45
CA THR A 604 -1.10 -10.65 -44.76
C THR A 604 -0.71 -11.31 -46.07
N LEU A 605 -0.98 -12.60 -46.22
CA LEU A 605 -0.71 -13.34 -47.47
C LEU A 605 -1.34 -12.67 -48.72
N ALA A 606 -2.21 -11.68 -48.54
CA ALA A 606 -2.81 -10.87 -49.60
C ALA A 606 -1.86 -9.79 -50.18
N ASP A 607 -0.77 -9.43 -49.43
CA ASP A 607 0.24 -8.42 -49.85
C ASP A 607 1.44 -9.06 -50.59
N SER A 608 1.44 -10.36 -50.82
CA SER A 608 2.45 -11.01 -51.67
C SER A 608 2.20 -10.58 -53.12
N PRO A 609 3.21 -9.98 -53.78
CA PRO A 609 3.06 -9.66 -55.22
C PRO A 609 2.78 -10.97 -55.97
N ALA A 610 1.78 -10.95 -56.85
CA ALA A 610 1.43 -12.09 -57.68
C ALA A 610 2.70 -12.58 -58.42
N PRO A 611 2.93 -13.91 -58.49
CA PRO A 611 4.08 -14.39 -59.22
C PRO A 611 4.02 -13.94 -60.67
N PRO A 612 5.17 -13.54 -61.29
CA PRO A 612 5.18 -13.05 -62.65
C PRO A 612 4.59 -14.12 -63.58
N ALA A 613 3.62 -13.72 -64.39
CA ALA A 613 2.97 -14.60 -65.38
C ALA A 613 4.05 -15.27 -66.25
N ALA A 614 4.10 -16.58 -66.22
CA ALA A 614 4.98 -17.37 -67.09
C ALA A 614 4.60 -17.05 -68.54
N ARG A 615 5.55 -16.39 -69.28
CA ARG A 615 5.43 -16.23 -70.72
C ARG A 615 5.53 -17.64 -71.34
N VAL A 616 4.39 -18.14 -71.75
CA VAL A 616 4.35 -19.27 -72.68
C VAL A 616 4.90 -18.82 -74.02
N GLY A 617 6.19 -19.16 -74.26
CA GLY A 617 6.82 -18.98 -75.56
C GLY A 617 6.20 -20.00 -76.54
N GLY A 618 5.51 -19.48 -77.56
CA GLY A 618 5.08 -20.30 -78.68
C GLY A 618 6.26 -20.69 -79.57
N ARG A 619 6.30 -21.96 -79.85
CA ARG A 619 6.59 -22.59 -81.18
C ARG A 619 5.88 -23.90 -81.23
#